data_4264392e11eddff05fbe242ddacf8a0e
#
_entry.id   4264392e11eddff05fbe242ddacf8a0e
#
_cell.length_a   1.000
_cell.length_b   1.000
_cell.length_c   1.000
_cell.angle_alpha   90.00
_cell.angle_beta   90.00
_cell.angle_gamma   90.00
#
_symmetry.space_group_name_H-M   'P 1'
#
loop_
_entity.id
_entity.type
_entity.pdbx_description
1 polymer ?
#
loop_
_entity_poly.entity_id
_entity_poly.type
_entity_poly.pdbx_seq_one_letter_code
_entity_poly.pdbx_strand_id
1 'polypeptide(L)'
;MNSILRSRSTPNVLFLFLFLFQFFFSSFSQDYPTKHFPKYGAVVSKFYSGYVWSLDYPGEDPTFEKRKDGWYVSFYQSNKFGEVPVKTGLFWSAKTKNYVDPGFKHRQEGDSLLPIPASFKDIWSVRIFNEFPYQGYQGWDKDVIQELDTRADLNDTLWFALAKAWANRSTNLMEDQTAFPDPKERFMLPDHRGGMSPEQLEKYRTFHHRGIACYEKVRELNPHFETIVGNIGVKTDNEYMSGFLELLIEQGEKEALKEIPQKRLYDDLYDSYARNQLGTCAKNGILLTNGDNDTYPLLYVQAAYGYRQDVRVANTSLLRLPRYINLLRDSVLKSPPVELSLKPEVYKEGVRDFLFAKEVNETMELTTVLKAVADTANTVKSAEGYTSYYLPSTRITITTNNPKHQDFINLKRSYLYKSDLIVLDMIAHSQKRPLYFITTLAPETYTDYNTLLTDEGLAYLVKYNPASTRELIGMDRASTYNNFINKFEWKGLDKKTAPGPDLIVGNFRFAFIRLARSFLSTGETDSATVVFNKSQQLFPEEILAYDAGMYYYTEFAYMTNKPQVGLAIARKTLPNITSPTERKWYLSSLSWLAETNNNEELKAFVKQAEKGR
;
A
#
# COMPACT_ATOMS: atom_id res chain seq x y z
N MET A 1 22.89 15.08 -7.01
CA MET A 1 21.51 15.30 -6.54
C MET A 1 20.77 14.01 -6.17
N ASN A 2 21.45 12.87 -6.19
CA ASN A 2 20.84 11.53 -5.99
C ASN A 2 20.95 10.95 -4.56
N SER A 3 21.31 11.72 -3.55
CA SER A 3 21.60 11.17 -2.22
C SER A 3 20.58 11.50 -1.11
N ILE A 4 19.52 12.25 -1.40
CA ILE A 4 18.61 12.74 -0.35
C ILE A 4 17.31 11.92 -0.25
N LEU A 5 17.04 11.06 -1.22
CA LEU A 5 15.85 10.18 -1.17
C LEU A 5 16.07 8.84 -0.45
N ARG A 6 17.22 8.63 0.20
CA ARG A 6 17.61 7.34 0.79
C ARG A 6 17.37 7.16 2.29
N SER A 7 16.66 8.03 2.97
CA SER A 7 16.47 7.85 4.43
C SER A 7 15.02 8.04 4.88
N ARG A 8 14.12 7.26 4.35
CA ARG A 8 12.88 6.88 5.04
C ARG A 8 12.55 5.43 4.70
N SER A 9 13.30 4.50 5.29
CA SER A 9 12.76 3.18 5.59
C SER A 9 11.67 3.39 6.64
N THR A 10 10.45 3.67 6.20
CA THR A 10 9.30 3.62 7.09
C THR A 10 9.06 2.17 7.49
N PRO A 11 8.85 1.88 8.76
CA PRO A 11 8.56 0.53 9.26
C PRO A 11 7.20 -0.02 8.83
N ASN A 12 6.51 0.62 7.88
CA ASN A 12 5.14 0.26 7.48
C ASN A 12 5.03 -1.00 6.60
N VAL A 13 6.15 -1.61 6.20
CA VAL A 13 6.13 -2.88 5.45
C VAL A 13 5.89 -4.08 6.37
N LEU A 14 6.14 -3.95 7.68
CA LEU A 14 6.01 -5.06 8.63
C LEU A 14 4.55 -5.42 8.97
N PHE A 15 3.61 -4.48 8.85
CA PHE A 15 2.21 -4.73 9.23
C PHE A 15 1.40 -5.55 8.21
N LEU A 16 1.83 -5.61 6.94
CA LEU A 16 1.19 -6.47 5.94
C LEU A 16 1.66 -7.94 6.04
N PHE A 17 2.79 -8.20 6.69
CA PHE A 17 3.36 -9.55 6.85
C PHE A 17 2.66 -10.40 7.92
N LEU A 18 1.99 -9.80 8.89
CA LEU A 18 1.32 -10.53 9.98
C LEU A 18 0.03 -11.26 9.57
N PHE A 19 -0.50 -10.99 8.38
CA PHE A 19 -1.77 -11.61 7.93
C PHE A 19 -1.61 -12.88 7.10
N LEU A 20 -0.40 -13.27 6.67
CA LEU A 20 -0.23 -14.35 5.67
C LEU A 20 0.47 -15.63 6.16
N PHE A 21 0.91 -15.72 7.44
CA PHE A 21 1.65 -16.90 7.91
C PHE A 21 1.14 -17.46 9.24
N GLN A 22 -0.11 -17.87 9.31
CA GLN A 22 -0.58 -18.69 10.45
C GLN A 22 -1.19 -19.99 9.97
N PHE A 23 -0.41 -20.92 9.48
CA PHE A 23 -0.86 -22.30 9.33
C PHE A 23 0.28 -23.31 9.44
N PHE A 24 0.30 -24.04 10.54
CA PHE A 24 0.53 -25.47 10.66
C PHE A 24 0.51 -25.86 12.13
N PHE A 25 -0.41 -26.70 12.49
CA PHE A 25 -0.45 -27.79 13.47
C PHE A 25 -1.82 -27.89 14.13
N SER A 26 -2.66 -28.77 13.60
CA SER A 26 -3.83 -29.27 14.33
C SER A 26 -3.39 -30.42 15.23
N SER A 27 -3.14 -30.14 16.49
CA SER A 27 -3.22 -31.15 17.55
C SER A 27 -4.66 -31.17 18.08
N PHE A 28 -5.24 -32.33 18.23
CA PHE A 28 -6.52 -32.50 18.92
C PHE A 28 -6.39 -31.97 20.35
N SER A 29 -6.83 -30.75 20.59
CA SER A 29 -6.86 -30.13 21.93
C SER A 29 -8.30 -29.96 22.38
N GLN A 30 -8.52 -30.19 23.66
CA GLN A 30 -9.81 -30.02 24.29
C GLN A 30 -10.25 -28.54 24.24
N ASP A 31 -11.49 -28.27 23.76
CA ASP A 31 -12.02 -26.90 23.71
C ASP A 31 -12.31 -26.36 25.11
N TYR A 32 -11.65 -25.26 25.46
CA TYR A 32 -11.92 -24.52 26.68
C TYR A 32 -12.72 -23.24 26.38
N PRO A 33 -13.67 -22.83 27.27
CA PRO A 33 -14.41 -21.59 27.09
C PRO A 33 -13.48 -20.39 27.04
N THR A 34 -13.49 -19.64 25.93
CA THR A 34 -12.59 -18.50 25.68
C THR A 34 -12.76 -17.35 26.64
N LYS A 35 -13.94 -17.18 27.25
CA LYS A 35 -14.22 -16.17 28.28
C LYS A 35 -13.31 -16.23 29.51
N HIS A 36 -12.61 -17.32 29.70
CA HIS A 36 -11.67 -17.50 30.82
C HIS A 36 -10.22 -17.18 30.46
N PHE A 37 -9.95 -16.88 29.19
CA PHE A 37 -8.61 -16.53 28.75
C PHE A 37 -8.28 -15.08 29.13
N PRO A 38 -7.01 -14.78 29.54
CA PRO A 38 -6.60 -13.41 29.71
C PRO A 38 -6.63 -12.68 28.37
N LYS A 39 -6.93 -11.38 28.43
CA LYS A 39 -6.95 -10.52 27.25
C LYS A 39 -5.55 -10.41 26.65
N TYR A 40 -5.47 -10.23 25.33
CA TYR A 40 -4.23 -10.18 24.58
C TYR A 40 -3.22 -9.21 25.17
N GLY A 41 -3.62 -7.96 25.46
CA GLY A 41 -2.74 -6.98 26.07
C GLY A 41 -2.14 -7.40 27.43
N ALA A 42 -2.92 -8.13 28.24
CA ALA A 42 -2.41 -8.67 29.51
C ALA A 42 -1.37 -9.78 29.29
N VAL A 43 -1.58 -10.63 28.27
CA VAL A 43 -0.62 -11.69 27.89
C VAL A 43 0.68 -11.08 27.41
N VAL A 44 0.63 -10.12 26.49
CA VAL A 44 1.81 -9.42 25.99
C VAL A 44 2.55 -8.71 27.10
N SER A 45 1.86 -7.89 27.90
CA SER A 45 2.48 -7.17 29.03
C SER A 45 3.12 -8.10 30.04
N LYS A 46 2.49 -9.24 30.34
CA LYS A 46 3.04 -10.25 31.25
C LYS A 46 4.31 -10.87 30.72
N PHE A 47 4.36 -11.16 29.40
CA PHE A 47 5.55 -11.71 28.77
C PHE A 47 6.72 -10.71 28.83
N TYR A 48 6.50 -9.48 28.37
CA TYR A 48 7.54 -8.44 28.37
C TYR A 48 8.03 -8.05 29.75
N SER A 49 7.24 -8.26 30.79
CA SER A 49 7.68 -8.05 32.17
C SER A 49 8.54 -9.19 32.73
N GLY A 50 8.40 -10.41 32.18
CA GLY A 50 9.03 -11.62 32.75
C GLY A 50 10.21 -12.19 31.96
N TYR A 51 10.32 -11.82 30.67
CA TYR A 51 11.29 -12.46 29.77
C TYR A 51 12.15 -11.46 29.01
N VAL A 52 13.37 -11.90 28.65
CA VAL A 52 14.31 -11.17 27.79
C VAL A 52 14.52 -12.01 26.54
N TRP A 53 14.02 -11.55 25.39
CA TRP A 53 14.12 -12.30 24.12
C TRP A 53 15.12 -11.68 23.14
N SER A 54 15.35 -10.37 23.20
CA SER A 54 16.19 -9.63 22.25
C SER A 54 17.65 -10.06 22.22
N LEU A 55 18.14 -10.71 23.28
CA LEU A 55 19.51 -11.24 23.31
C LEU A 55 19.67 -12.53 22.53
N ASP A 56 18.63 -13.39 22.55
CA ASP A 56 18.64 -14.69 21.87
C ASP A 56 18.11 -14.59 20.44
N TYR A 57 17.28 -13.56 20.14
CA TYR A 57 16.60 -13.35 18.84
C TYR A 57 16.66 -11.87 18.42
N PRO A 58 17.85 -11.34 18.10
CA PRO A 58 18.01 -9.93 17.77
C PRO A 58 17.24 -9.55 16.51
N GLY A 59 16.42 -8.51 16.62
CA GLY A 59 15.67 -7.94 15.51
C GLY A 59 14.31 -8.56 15.23
N GLU A 60 13.89 -9.56 16.01
CA GLU A 60 12.57 -10.21 15.84
C GLU A 60 11.69 -9.95 17.06
N ASP A 61 10.41 -9.66 16.83
CA ASP A 61 9.40 -9.52 17.88
C ASP A 61 8.71 -10.87 18.15
N PRO A 62 8.31 -11.16 19.40
CA PRO A 62 7.55 -12.37 19.68
C PRO A 62 6.15 -12.31 19.10
N THR A 63 5.67 -13.42 18.60
CA THR A 63 4.29 -13.59 18.13
C THR A 63 3.47 -14.34 19.17
N PHE A 64 2.26 -13.84 19.44
CA PHE A 64 1.34 -14.44 20.39
C PHE A 64 0.18 -15.09 19.67
N GLU A 65 -0.08 -16.36 19.94
CA GLU A 65 -1.13 -17.14 19.32
C GLU A 65 -2.08 -17.70 20.38
N LYS A 66 -3.39 -17.46 20.20
CA LYS A 66 -4.42 -18.04 21.03
C LYS A 66 -4.87 -19.36 20.42
N ARG A 67 -4.59 -20.46 21.11
CA ARG A 67 -5.05 -21.80 20.76
C ARG A 67 -6.14 -22.26 21.72
N LYS A 68 -6.81 -23.36 21.40
CA LYS A 68 -7.88 -23.93 22.21
C LYS A 68 -7.48 -24.22 23.67
N ASP A 69 -6.23 -24.58 23.90
CA ASP A 69 -5.66 -24.98 25.21
C ASP A 69 -4.87 -23.87 25.91
N GLY A 70 -4.70 -22.69 25.29
CA GLY A 70 -4.01 -21.59 25.93
C GLY A 70 -3.42 -20.56 24.97
N TRP A 71 -2.62 -19.66 25.54
CA TRP A 71 -1.80 -18.70 24.80
C TRP A 71 -0.40 -19.26 24.60
N TYR A 72 0.09 -19.18 23.36
CA TYR A 72 1.44 -19.55 22.97
C TYR A 72 2.24 -18.32 22.59
N VAL A 73 3.54 -18.38 22.87
CA VAL A 73 4.52 -17.40 22.40
C VAL A 73 5.47 -18.10 21.45
N SER A 74 5.67 -17.50 20.29
CA SER A 74 6.56 -18.03 19.25
C SER A 74 7.54 -16.97 18.80
N PHE A 75 8.77 -17.39 18.50
CA PHE A 75 9.73 -16.62 17.74
C PHE A 75 9.89 -17.22 16.37
N TYR A 76 9.83 -16.35 15.39
CA TYR A 76 10.09 -16.69 14.01
C TYR A 76 11.41 -16.05 13.62
N GLN A 77 12.22 -16.76 12.89
CA GLN A 77 13.43 -16.24 12.30
C GLN A 77 13.18 -16.04 10.81
N SER A 78 13.28 -14.81 10.35
CA SER A 78 13.29 -14.52 8.92
C SER A 78 14.60 -15.01 8.33
N ASN A 79 14.52 -15.97 7.44
CA ASN A 79 15.62 -16.37 6.60
C ASN A 79 15.30 -16.06 5.14
N LYS A 80 16.22 -16.36 4.23
CA LYS A 80 16.06 -16.13 2.78
C LYS A 80 14.83 -16.82 2.17
N PHE A 81 14.15 -17.66 2.91
CA PHE A 81 13.09 -18.58 2.44
C PHE A 81 11.76 -18.36 3.17
N GLY A 82 11.67 -17.36 4.02
CA GLY A 82 10.49 -17.00 4.80
C GLY A 82 10.72 -17.10 6.31
N GLU A 83 9.64 -16.93 7.06
CA GLU A 83 9.67 -17.03 8.52
C GLU A 83 9.54 -18.49 8.97
N VAL A 84 10.49 -18.93 9.77
CA VAL A 84 10.49 -20.27 10.37
C VAL A 84 10.34 -20.14 11.88
N PRO A 85 9.43 -20.87 12.53
CA PRO A 85 9.34 -20.87 13.98
C PRO A 85 10.61 -21.50 14.56
N VAL A 86 11.39 -20.68 15.27
CA VAL A 86 12.61 -21.17 15.95
C VAL A 86 12.24 -21.78 17.30
N LYS A 87 11.25 -21.20 17.98
CA LYS A 87 10.79 -21.68 19.27
C LYS A 87 9.33 -21.29 19.50
N THR A 88 8.54 -22.23 20.01
CA THR A 88 7.17 -22.01 20.44
C THR A 88 6.97 -22.62 21.81
N GLY A 89 6.38 -21.88 22.74
CA GLY A 89 6.08 -22.33 24.08
C GLY A 89 4.68 -21.96 24.55
N LEU A 90 4.01 -22.85 25.27
CA LEU A 90 2.77 -22.51 25.97
C LEU A 90 3.09 -21.51 27.07
N PHE A 91 2.40 -20.37 27.09
CA PHE A 91 2.63 -19.29 28.04
C PHE A 91 1.49 -19.11 29.06
N TRP A 92 0.26 -19.36 28.64
CA TRP A 92 -0.88 -19.43 29.55
C TRP A 92 -1.70 -20.66 29.23
N SER A 93 -2.00 -21.45 30.27
CA SER A 93 -2.73 -22.72 30.11
C SER A 93 -4.20 -22.56 30.48
N ALA A 94 -5.11 -22.88 29.55
CA ALA A 94 -6.54 -22.89 29.80
C ALA A 94 -6.95 -23.99 30.80
N LYS A 95 -6.19 -25.08 30.89
CA LYS A 95 -6.41 -26.16 31.82
C LYS A 95 -6.17 -25.74 33.27
N THR A 96 -5.06 -25.06 33.53
CA THR A 96 -4.67 -24.62 34.89
C THR A 96 -5.13 -23.21 35.21
N LYS A 97 -5.57 -22.44 34.19
CA LYS A 97 -5.90 -21.01 34.26
C LYS A 97 -4.78 -20.15 34.80
N ASN A 98 -3.54 -20.55 34.55
CA ASN A 98 -2.33 -19.87 35.01
C ASN A 98 -1.32 -19.67 33.90
N TYR A 99 -0.47 -18.65 34.06
CA TYR A 99 0.75 -18.50 33.27
C TYR A 99 1.72 -19.63 33.60
N VAL A 100 2.34 -20.16 32.58
CA VAL A 100 3.36 -21.21 32.65
C VAL A 100 4.63 -20.72 31.95
N ASP A 101 5.74 -21.31 32.28
CA ASP A 101 7.01 -20.95 31.66
C ASP A 101 7.06 -21.45 30.21
N PRO A 102 7.12 -20.56 29.20
CA PRO A 102 7.23 -20.95 27.81
C PRO A 102 8.66 -21.35 27.41
N GLY A 103 9.58 -21.37 28.37
CA GLY A 103 10.97 -21.77 28.19
C GLY A 103 11.87 -20.72 27.55
N PHE A 104 11.50 -19.45 27.56
CA PHE A 104 12.37 -18.34 27.16
C PHE A 104 13.22 -17.85 28.32
N LYS A 105 14.24 -17.03 28.03
CA LYS A 105 15.14 -16.50 29.05
C LYS A 105 14.39 -15.58 30.00
N HIS A 106 14.39 -15.94 31.28
CA HIS A 106 13.83 -15.11 32.34
C HIS A 106 14.64 -13.83 32.50
N ARG A 107 13.93 -12.78 32.86
CA ARG A 107 14.50 -11.53 33.29
C ARG A 107 15.15 -11.67 34.65
N GLN A 108 16.33 -11.08 34.81
CA GLN A 108 17.05 -11.02 36.09
C GLN A 108 16.96 -9.62 36.69
N GLU A 109 17.22 -9.54 38.01
CA GLU A 109 17.34 -8.26 38.70
C GLU A 109 18.51 -7.47 38.12
N GLY A 110 18.24 -6.23 37.65
CA GLY A 110 19.23 -5.40 36.94
C GLY A 110 19.10 -5.37 35.42
N ASP A 111 18.36 -6.29 34.81
CA ASP A 111 18.06 -6.19 33.39
C ASP A 111 17.21 -4.94 33.10
N SER A 112 17.63 -4.10 32.16
CA SER A 112 16.83 -2.95 31.75
C SER A 112 15.47 -3.41 31.26
N LEU A 113 14.39 -2.69 31.62
CA LEU A 113 13.07 -2.90 31.07
C LEU A 113 13.17 -2.62 29.56
N LEU A 114 13.20 -3.69 28.77
CA LEU A 114 13.06 -3.54 27.34
C LEU A 114 11.67 -2.94 27.09
N PRO A 115 11.59 -1.78 26.46
CA PRO A 115 10.30 -1.21 26.14
C PRO A 115 9.56 -2.21 25.26
N ILE A 116 8.25 -2.32 25.43
CA ILE A 116 7.37 -2.93 24.43
C ILE A 116 7.79 -2.34 23.08
N PRO A 117 8.08 -3.16 22.07
CA PRO A 117 8.66 -2.71 20.81
C PRO A 117 7.95 -1.51 20.20
N ALA A 118 8.69 -0.68 19.50
CA ALA A 118 8.14 0.51 18.83
C ALA A 118 7.03 0.15 17.82
N SER A 119 7.04 -1.06 17.27
CA SER A 119 5.96 -1.60 16.44
C SER A 119 4.60 -1.66 17.17
N PHE A 120 4.62 -1.81 18.50
CA PHE A 120 3.42 -1.68 19.35
C PHE A 120 3.23 -0.24 19.87
N LYS A 121 4.17 0.67 19.59
CA LYS A 121 4.20 2.05 20.11
C LYS A 121 4.01 3.12 19.05
N ASP A 122 3.87 2.80 17.76
CA ASP A 122 3.38 3.79 16.84
C ASP A 122 1.97 4.22 17.29
N ILE A 123 1.55 5.42 16.91
CA ILE A 123 0.27 6.00 17.37
C ILE A 123 -0.90 5.02 17.16
N TRP A 124 -0.84 4.21 16.10
CA TRP A 124 -1.84 3.20 15.78
C TRP A 124 -1.71 1.96 16.64
N SER A 125 -0.49 1.49 16.86
CA SER A 125 -0.23 0.29 17.66
C SER A 125 -0.48 0.52 19.13
N VAL A 126 -0.11 1.68 19.68
CA VAL A 126 -0.44 2.04 21.07
C VAL A 126 -1.95 2.19 21.24
N ARG A 127 -2.63 2.85 20.30
CA ARG A 127 -4.07 2.98 20.31
C ARG A 127 -4.75 1.62 20.16
N ILE A 128 -4.35 0.81 19.17
CA ILE A 128 -4.84 -0.54 18.97
C ILE A 128 -4.59 -1.40 20.20
N PHE A 129 -3.38 -1.36 20.77
CA PHE A 129 -3.02 -2.16 21.94
C PHE A 129 -3.82 -1.77 23.18
N ASN A 130 -4.02 -0.49 23.45
CA ASN A 130 -4.71 0.02 24.63
C ASN A 130 -6.24 0.00 24.47
N GLU A 131 -6.73 0.35 23.29
CA GLU A 131 -8.15 0.51 23.02
C GLU A 131 -8.79 -0.75 22.39
N PHE A 132 -7.98 -1.59 21.72
CA PHE A 132 -8.39 -2.84 21.06
C PHE A 132 -7.55 -4.04 21.55
N PRO A 133 -7.67 -4.43 22.81
CA PRO A 133 -6.83 -5.46 23.43
C PRO A 133 -7.02 -6.87 22.82
N TYR A 134 -7.85 -6.99 21.81
CA TYR A 134 -8.17 -8.24 21.12
C TYR A 134 -7.48 -8.38 19.76
N GLN A 135 -7.03 -7.30 19.13
CA GLN A 135 -6.43 -7.39 17.81
C GLN A 135 -5.01 -7.96 17.89
N GLY A 136 -4.65 -8.82 16.92
CA GLY A 136 -3.29 -9.34 16.77
C GLY A 136 -3.14 -10.84 17.07
N TYR A 137 -4.21 -11.57 17.27
CA TYR A 137 -4.19 -13.03 17.39
C TYR A 137 -5.30 -13.69 16.56
N GLN A 138 -5.11 -14.94 16.17
CA GLN A 138 -6.11 -15.68 15.41
C GLN A 138 -7.39 -15.88 16.21
N GLY A 139 -8.54 -15.51 15.61
CA GLY A 139 -9.86 -15.61 16.26
C GLY A 139 -10.24 -14.43 17.15
N TRP A 140 -9.45 -13.35 17.14
CA TRP A 140 -9.77 -12.12 17.88
C TRP A 140 -11.14 -11.54 17.49
N ASP A 141 -11.52 -11.66 16.22
CA ASP A 141 -12.80 -11.23 15.68
C ASP A 141 -13.99 -11.90 16.38
N LYS A 142 -13.91 -13.22 16.59
CA LYS A 142 -14.94 -13.98 17.31
C LYS A 142 -15.07 -13.51 18.76
N ASP A 143 -13.95 -13.27 19.43
CA ASP A 143 -13.95 -12.81 20.82
C ASP A 143 -14.54 -11.40 20.95
N VAL A 144 -14.19 -10.47 20.04
CA VAL A 144 -14.73 -9.11 20.02
C VAL A 144 -16.23 -9.13 19.77
N ILE A 145 -16.71 -9.89 18.78
CA ILE A 145 -18.13 -10.03 18.49
C ILE A 145 -18.87 -10.59 19.72
N GLN A 146 -18.34 -11.66 20.33
CA GLN A 146 -18.96 -12.26 21.52
C GLN A 146 -19.07 -11.29 22.69
N GLU A 147 -18.08 -10.41 22.88
CA GLU A 147 -18.07 -9.45 23.98
C GLU A 147 -18.90 -8.20 23.70
N LEU A 148 -18.89 -7.69 22.47
CA LEU A 148 -19.43 -6.37 22.17
C LEU A 148 -20.78 -6.37 21.46
N ASP A 149 -21.12 -7.39 20.67
CA ASP A 149 -22.28 -7.34 19.74
C ASP A 149 -23.64 -7.17 20.43
N THR A 150 -23.76 -7.56 21.69
CA THR A 150 -25.00 -7.42 22.47
C THR A 150 -25.05 -6.22 23.40
N ARG A 151 -23.97 -5.43 23.45
CA ARG A 151 -23.88 -4.26 24.34
C ARG A 151 -24.51 -3.03 23.70
N ALA A 152 -25.25 -2.26 24.50
CA ALA A 152 -25.88 -1.01 24.07
C ALA A 152 -25.02 0.24 24.37
N ASP A 153 -23.99 0.10 25.22
CA ASP A 153 -23.19 1.20 25.78
C ASP A 153 -21.83 1.38 25.08
N LEU A 154 -21.77 1.08 23.78
CA LEU A 154 -20.52 1.19 23.02
C LEU A 154 -20.23 2.65 22.64
N ASN A 155 -19.01 3.11 22.91
CA ASN A 155 -18.46 4.35 22.36
C ASN A 155 -17.92 4.14 20.93
N ASP A 156 -17.45 5.22 20.28
CA ASP A 156 -16.90 5.19 18.92
C ASP A 156 -15.78 4.17 18.74
N THR A 157 -14.86 4.09 19.70
CA THR A 157 -13.73 3.17 19.72
C THR A 157 -14.16 1.69 19.78
N LEU A 158 -15.14 1.36 20.62
CA LEU A 158 -15.68 0.00 20.72
C LEU A 158 -16.53 -0.37 19.50
N TRP A 159 -17.31 0.58 18.95
CA TRP A 159 -18.00 0.37 17.67
C TRP A 159 -17.01 0.11 16.54
N PHE A 160 -15.87 0.84 16.51
CA PHE A 160 -14.82 0.60 15.51
C PHE A 160 -14.18 -0.78 15.67
N ALA A 161 -13.92 -1.23 16.90
CA ALA A 161 -13.43 -2.58 17.16
C ALA A 161 -14.41 -3.65 16.66
N LEU A 162 -15.71 -3.47 16.95
CA LEU A 162 -16.75 -4.38 16.50
C LEU A 162 -16.88 -4.38 14.97
N ALA A 163 -16.80 -3.21 14.33
CA ALA A 163 -16.83 -3.07 12.88
C ALA A 163 -15.67 -3.86 12.24
N LYS A 164 -14.46 -3.67 12.73
CA LYS A 164 -13.27 -4.42 12.26
C LYS A 164 -13.43 -5.92 12.48
N ALA A 165 -14.02 -6.33 13.58
CA ALA A 165 -14.23 -7.75 13.88
C ALA A 165 -15.21 -8.39 12.89
N TRP A 166 -16.33 -7.73 12.59
CA TRP A 166 -17.29 -8.21 11.60
C TRP A 166 -16.71 -8.21 10.18
N ALA A 167 -15.99 -7.16 9.78
CA ALA A 167 -15.31 -7.10 8.48
C ALA A 167 -14.28 -8.22 8.35
N ASN A 168 -13.42 -8.41 9.37
CA ASN A 168 -12.47 -9.52 9.38
C ASN A 168 -13.17 -10.88 9.34
N ARG A 169 -14.29 -11.03 10.05
CA ARG A 169 -15.06 -12.26 10.05
C ARG A 169 -15.68 -12.60 8.70
N SER A 170 -16.10 -11.59 7.92
CA SER A 170 -16.63 -11.81 6.56
C SER A 170 -15.53 -12.30 5.62
N THR A 171 -14.35 -11.64 5.64
CA THR A 171 -13.21 -12.05 4.81
C THR A 171 -12.69 -13.44 5.20
N ASN A 172 -12.55 -13.71 6.50
CA ASN A 172 -12.10 -15.02 7.00
C ASN A 172 -13.12 -16.14 6.81
N LEU A 173 -14.36 -15.83 6.46
CA LEU A 173 -15.36 -16.87 6.19
C LEU A 173 -14.96 -17.75 5.02
N MET A 174 -14.29 -17.19 4.02
CA MET A 174 -13.75 -17.94 2.90
C MET A 174 -12.54 -18.80 3.30
N GLU A 175 -11.89 -18.44 4.41
CA GLU A 175 -10.74 -19.13 4.96
C GLU A 175 -11.12 -20.02 6.18
N ASP A 176 -12.39 -20.01 6.63
CA ASP A 176 -12.83 -20.76 7.79
C ASP A 176 -12.85 -22.26 7.47
N GLN A 177 -12.12 -23.03 8.28
CA GLN A 177 -12.06 -24.50 8.16
C GLN A 177 -13.45 -25.17 8.27
N THR A 178 -14.41 -24.51 8.89
CA THR A 178 -15.81 -25.01 8.96
C THR A 178 -16.54 -24.86 7.63
N ALA A 179 -16.12 -23.95 6.78
CA ALA A 179 -16.65 -23.77 5.43
C ALA A 179 -16.07 -24.80 4.44
N PHE A 180 -14.88 -25.32 4.73
CA PHE A 180 -14.15 -26.27 3.89
C PHE A 180 -13.70 -27.45 4.74
N PRO A 181 -14.35 -28.62 4.60
CA PRO A 181 -14.10 -29.78 5.47
C PRO A 181 -12.67 -30.35 5.32
N ASP A 182 -12.02 -30.19 4.16
CA ASP A 182 -10.63 -30.60 3.96
C ASP A 182 -9.69 -29.39 3.94
N PRO A 183 -8.71 -29.30 4.88
CA PRO A 183 -7.69 -28.26 4.84
C PRO A 183 -6.89 -28.19 3.54
N LYS A 184 -6.79 -29.30 2.78
CA LYS A 184 -6.15 -29.34 1.47
C LYS A 184 -7.00 -28.68 0.39
N GLU A 185 -8.32 -28.82 0.44
CA GLU A 185 -9.25 -28.17 -0.47
C GLU A 185 -9.23 -26.65 -0.31
N ARG A 186 -8.97 -26.16 0.91
CA ARG A 186 -8.80 -24.76 1.21
C ARG A 186 -7.72 -24.07 0.38
N PHE A 187 -6.60 -24.74 0.14
CA PHE A 187 -5.52 -24.22 -0.71
C PHE A 187 -5.81 -24.37 -2.22
N MET A 188 -6.82 -25.17 -2.56
CA MET A 188 -7.26 -25.36 -3.96
C MET A 188 -8.27 -24.29 -4.39
N LEU A 189 -9.02 -23.71 -3.47
CA LEU A 189 -10.08 -22.72 -3.73
C LEU A 189 -9.59 -21.38 -4.28
N PRO A 190 -8.41 -20.85 -3.91
CA PRO A 190 -7.90 -19.61 -4.49
C PRO A 190 -7.79 -19.60 -6.01
N ASP A 191 -7.77 -20.77 -6.64
CA ASP A 191 -7.66 -20.90 -8.08
C ASP A 191 -9.01 -20.96 -8.80
N HIS A 192 -10.13 -21.11 -8.08
CA HIS A 192 -11.46 -21.25 -8.63
C HIS A 192 -12.42 -20.12 -8.24
N ARG A 193 -13.14 -19.60 -9.22
CA ARG A 193 -14.28 -18.69 -9.00
C ARG A 193 -15.52 -19.46 -8.54
N GLY A 194 -16.40 -18.76 -7.84
CA GLY A 194 -17.64 -19.35 -7.35
C GLY A 194 -17.41 -20.29 -6.17
N GLY A 195 -16.36 -20.02 -5.37
CA GLY A 195 -15.98 -20.83 -4.22
C GLY A 195 -17.01 -20.83 -3.08
N MET A 196 -17.90 -19.83 -2.99
CA MET A 196 -18.96 -19.79 -1.97
C MET A 196 -20.25 -20.44 -2.48
N SER A 197 -20.82 -21.34 -1.65
CA SER A 197 -22.21 -21.77 -1.84
C SER A 197 -23.17 -20.59 -1.63
N PRO A 198 -24.44 -20.68 -2.08
CA PRO A 198 -25.42 -19.65 -1.81
C PRO A 198 -25.58 -19.32 -0.33
N GLU A 199 -25.50 -20.30 0.54
CA GLU A 199 -25.58 -20.13 1.99
C GLU A 199 -24.35 -19.42 2.55
N GLN A 200 -23.17 -19.75 2.07
CA GLN A 200 -21.92 -19.07 2.45
C GLN A 200 -21.91 -17.62 1.97
N LEU A 201 -22.40 -17.36 0.77
CA LEU A 201 -22.52 -16.02 0.21
C LEU A 201 -23.47 -15.13 1.04
N GLU A 202 -24.63 -15.70 1.45
CA GLU A 202 -25.58 -14.98 2.32
C GLU A 202 -24.97 -14.68 3.69
N LYS A 203 -24.25 -15.63 4.25
CA LYS A 203 -23.55 -15.47 5.53
C LYS A 203 -22.42 -14.43 5.42
N TYR A 204 -21.66 -14.43 4.31
CA TYR A 204 -20.67 -13.42 4.01
C TYR A 204 -21.29 -12.03 4.00
N ARG A 205 -22.36 -11.83 3.23
CA ARG A 205 -23.08 -10.55 3.16
C ARG A 205 -23.59 -10.10 4.52
N THR A 206 -24.17 -11.01 5.28
CA THR A 206 -24.65 -10.71 6.65
C THR A 206 -23.53 -10.15 7.51
N PHE A 207 -22.35 -10.77 7.50
CA PHE A 207 -21.22 -10.33 8.30
C PHE A 207 -20.64 -9.01 7.78
N HIS A 208 -20.47 -8.91 6.48
CA HIS A 208 -19.93 -7.71 5.83
C HIS A 208 -20.82 -6.49 6.09
N HIS A 209 -22.12 -6.61 5.85
CA HIS A 209 -23.06 -5.52 6.09
C HIS A 209 -23.18 -5.17 7.58
N ARG A 210 -22.99 -6.14 8.48
CA ARG A 210 -22.90 -5.88 9.92
C ARG A 210 -21.68 -5.02 10.25
N GLY A 211 -20.53 -5.32 9.65
CA GLY A 211 -19.31 -4.51 9.76
C GLY A 211 -19.52 -3.08 9.29
N ILE A 212 -20.11 -2.90 8.10
CA ILE A 212 -20.46 -1.59 7.55
C ILE A 212 -21.40 -0.83 8.51
N ALA A 213 -22.45 -1.47 9.02
CA ALA A 213 -23.39 -0.84 9.95
C ALA A 213 -22.70 -0.35 11.22
N CYS A 214 -21.71 -1.09 11.73
CA CYS A 214 -20.90 -0.67 12.86
C CYS A 214 -19.99 0.53 12.52
N TYR A 215 -19.37 0.56 11.33
CA TYR A 215 -18.62 1.73 10.87
C TYR A 215 -19.50 2.98 10.72
N GLU A 216 -20.74 2.82 10.22
CA GLU A 216 -21.69 3.94 10.17
C GLU A 216 -22.04 4.46 11.57
N LYS A 217 -22.10 3.59 12.59
CA LYS A 217 -22.26 4.02 13.99
C LYS A 217 -21.09 4.83 14.50
N VAL A 218 -19.86 4.45 14.14
CA VAL A 218 -18.67 5.29 14.45
C VAL A 218 -18.80 6.66 13.80
N ARG A 219 -19.19 6.70 12.51
CA ARG A 219 -19.37 7.93 11.74
C ARG A 219 -20.45 8.84 12.33
N GLU A 220 -21.56 8.27 12.83
CA GLU A 220 -22.62 9.00 13.51
C GLU A 220 -22.15 9.61 14.84
N LEU A 221 -21.39 8.84 15.64
CA LEU A 221 -20.90 9.27 16.96
C LEU A 221 -19.72 10.22 16.88
N ASN A 222 -18.83 9.99 15.95
CA ASN A 222 -17.60 10.77 15.78
C ASN A 222 -17.19 10.85 14.31
N PRO A 223 -17.73 11.81 13.52
CA PRO A 223 -17.40 11.96 12.10
C PRO A 223 -15.91 12.30 11.84
N HIS A 224 -15.19 12.74 12.87
CA HIS A 224 -13.76 13.04 12.82
C HIS A 224 -12.88 11.89 13.34
N PHE A 225 -13.44 10.70 13.52
CA PHE A 225 -12.67 9.54 13.94
C PHE A 225 -11.64 9.19 12.85
N GLU A 226 -10.36 9.26 13.21
CA GLU A 226 -9.26 8.99 12.29
C GLU A 226 -8.93 7.50 12.21
N THR A 227 -8.65 7.04 11.01
CA THR A 227 -8.24 5.67 10.70
C THR A 227 -6.95 5.68 9.88
N ILE A 228 -6.35 4.51 9.64
CA ILE A 228 -5.14 4.38 8.83
C ILE A 228 -5.33 4.85 7.37
N VAL A 229 -6.56 4.83 6.87
CA VAL A 229 -6.89 5.22 5.49
C VAL A 229 -7.51 6.62 5.40
N GLY A 230 -7.56 7.35 6.50
CA GLY A 230 -8.20 8.65 6.62
C GLY A 230 -9.35 8.64 7.63
N ASN A 231 -10.25 9.60 7.54
CA ASN A 231 -11.38 9.66 8.46
C ASN A 231 -12.35 8.49 8.28
N ILE A 232 -13.23 8.31 9.27
CA ILE A 232 -14.20 7.21 9.29
C ILE A 232 -15.14 7.19 8.07
N GLY A 233 -15.43 8.33 7.47
CA GLY A 233 -16.23 8.42 6.25
C GLY A 233 -15.56 7.67 5.11
N VAL A 234 -14.28 7.97 4.85
CA VAL A 234 -13.48 7.29 3.83
C VAL A 234 -13.33 5.80 4.15
N LYS A 235 -13.06 5.47 5.42
CA LYS A 235 -12.97 4.05 5.84
C LYS A 235 -14.26 3.28 5.57
N THR A 236 -15.40 3.88 5.86
CA THR A 236 -16.72 3.26 5.64
C THR A 236 -17.00 3.08 4.14
N ASP A 237 -16.71 4.11 3.34
CA ASP A 237 -16.88 4.05 1.88
C ASP A 237 -15.96 3.00 1.24
N ASN A 238 -14.71 2.90 1.72
CA ASN A 238 -13.77 1.85 1.32
C ASN A 238 -14.28 0.45 1.69
N GLU A 239 -14.99 0.30 2.82
CA GLU A 239 -15.54 -1.01 3.22
C GLU A 239 -16.63 -1.49 2.26
N TYR A 240 -17.54 -0.62 1.79
CA TYR A 240 -18.47 -0.98 0.72
C TYR A 240 -17.75 -1.49 -0.52
N MET A 241 -16.68 -0.82 -0.91
CA MET A 241 -15.91 -1.20 -2.11
C MET A 241 -15.03 -2.42 -1.90
N SER A 242 -14.63 -2.70 -0.66
CA SER A 242 -13.97 -3.96 -0.30
C SER A 242 -14.89 -5.14 -0.58
N GLY A 243 -16.15 -5.08 -0.13
CA GLY A 243 -17.15 -6.11 -0.43
C GLY A 243 -17.40 -6.28 -1.93
N PHE A 244 -17.49 -5.16 -2.67
CA PHE A 244 -17.58 -5.22 -4.13
C PHE A 244 -16.41 -6.00 -4.74
N LEU A 245 -15.16 -5.67 -4.35
CA LEU A 245 -13.97 -6.30 -4.92
C LEU A 245 -13.84 -7.76 -4.50
N GLU A 246 -14.12 -8.10 -3.25
CA GLU A 246 -14.11 -9.48 -2.77
C GLU A 246 -15.10 -10.35 -3.55
N LEU A 247 -16.35 -9.87 -3.74
CA LEU A 247 -17.34 -10.62 -4.50
C LEU A 247 -17.03 -10.62 -6.00
N LEU A 248 -16.37 -9.59 -6.53
CA LEU A 248 -15.89 -9.60 -7.91
C LEU A 248 -14.86 -10.72 -8.13
N ILE A 249 -13.97 -10.94 -7.17
CA ILE A 249 -12.97 -12.00 -7.21
C ILE A 249 -13.64 -13.37 -7.09
N GLU A 250 -14.53 -13.53 -6.11
CA GLU A 250 -15.04 -14.86 -5.71
C GLU A 250 -16.28 -15.29 -6.50
N GLN A 251 -17.19 -14.38 -6.81
CA GLN A 251 -18.51 -14.68 -7.36
C GLN A 251 -18.74 -14.04 -8.74
N GLY A 252 -17.86 -13.12 -9.15
CA GLY A 252 -17.94 -12.41 -10.41
C GLY A 252 -18.83 -11.16 -10.37
N GLU A 253 -18.89 -10.47 -11.49
CA GLU A 253 -19.42 -9.12 -11.64
C GLU A 253 -20.88 -8.97 -11.20
N LYS A 254 -21.74 -9.94 -11.56
CA LYS A 254 -23.17 -9.88 -11.25
C LYS A 254 -23.44 -9.81 -9.75
N GLU A 255 -22.70 -10.58 -8.94
CA GLU A 255 -22.86 -10.57 -7.49
C GLU A 255 -22.18 -9.35 -6.86
N ALA A 256 -21.02 -8.95 -7.39
CA ALA A 256 -20.29 -7.78 -6.92
C ALA A 256 -21.11 -6.49 -7.09
N LEU A 257 -21.77 -6.28 -8.22
CA LEU A 257 -22.56 -5.07 -8.48
C LEU A 257 -23.75 -4.90 -7.52
N LYS A 258 -24.19 -5.96 -6.85
CA LYS A 258 -25.23 -5.86 -5.81
C LYS A 258 -24.73 -5.17 -4.53
N GLU A 259 -23.42 -5.09 -4.32
CA GLU A 259 -22.81 -4.41 -3.16
C GLU A 259 -22.69 -2.90 -3.36
N ILE A 260 -22.89 -2.39 -4.57
CA ILE A 260 -22.89 -0.94 -4.81
C ILE A 260 -24.14 -0.33 -4.20
N PRO A 261 -24.01 0.53 -3.15
CA PRO A 261 -25.17 1.08 -2.48
C PRO A 261 -25.86 2.15 -3.35
N GLN A 262 -27.15 2.40 -3.10
CA GLN A 262 -27.88 3.48 -3.78
C GLN A 262 -27.44 4.87 -3.32
N LYS A 263 -26.92 5.00 -2.08
CA LYS A 263 -26.34 6.25 -1.60
C LYS A 263 -25.00 6.51 -2.28
N ARG A 264 -24.68 7.79 -2.48
CA ARG A 264 -23.36 8.19 -2.95
C ARG A 264 -22.29 7.82 -1.92
N LEU A 265 -21.28 7.10 -2.36
CA LEU A 265 -20.00 6.97 -1.66
C LEU A 265 -19.07 8.10 -2.12
N TYR A 266 -18.08 8.37 -1.35
CA TYR A 266 -17.03 9.36 -1.59
C TYR A 266 -17.53 10.79 -1.84
N ASP A 267 -16.78 11.75 -1.38
CA ASP A 267 -17.02 13.17 -1.62
C ASP A 267 -16.50 13.61 -3.00
N ASP A 268 -16.63 14.92 -3.26
CA ASP A 268 -16.23 15.50 -4.54
C ASP A 268 -14.72 15.42 -4.79
N LEU A 269 -13.90 15.38 -3.74
CA LEU A 269 -12.44 15.24 -3.86
C LEU A 269 -12.07 13.86 -4.40
N TYR A 270 -12.59 12.81 -3.76
CA TYR A 270 -12.32 11.44 -4.20
C TYR A 270 -12.95 11.11 -5.55
N ASP A 271 -14.12 11.66 -5.87
CA ASP A 271 -14.74 11.52 -7.20
C ASP A 271 -13.87 12.18 -8.28
N SER A 272 -13.42 13.43 -8.06
CA SER A 272 -12.50 14.14 -8.97
C SER A 272 -11.18 13.38 -9.12
N TYR A 273 -10.61 12.90 -8.00
CA TYR A 273 -9.39 12.09 -8.01
C TYR A 273 -9.55 10.86 -8.90
N ALA A 274 -10.58 10.07 -8.66
CA ALA A 274 -10.83 8.83 -9.41
C ALA A 274 -11.04 9.08 -10.90
N ARG A 275 -11.85 10.10 -11.26
CA ARG A 275 -12.09 10.46 -12.65
C ARG A 275 -10.84 10.96 -13.35
N ASN A 276 -10.03 11.78 -12.71
CA ASN A 276 -8.80 12.32 -13.28
C ASN A 276 -7.76 11.21 -13.48
N GLN A 277 -7.63 10.30 -12.52
CA GLN A 277 -6.74 9.13 -12.64
C GLN A 277 -7.14 8.24 -13.84
N LEU A 278 -8.39 7.82 -13.88
CA LEU A 278 -8.91 7.03 -15.01
C LEU A 278 -8.87 7.79 -16.33
N GLY A 279 -9.10 9.11 -16.30
CA GLY A 279 -9.04 10.02 -17.44
C GLY A 279 -7.64 10.19 -18.02
N THR A 280 -6.59 9.97 -17.23
CA THR A 280 -5.20 9.95 -17.70
C THR A 280 -4.93 8.77 -18.64
N CYS A 281 -5.57 7.62 -18.39
CA CYS A 281 -5.29 6.41 -19.14
C CYS A 281 -5.87 6.45 -20.58
N ALA A 282 -5.14 5.93 -21.54
CA ALA A 282 -5.62 5.66 -22.88
C ALA A 282 -6.74 4.61 -22.86
N LYS A 283 -7.47 4.48 -23.99
CA LYS A 283 -8.53 3.47 -24.14
C LYS A 283 -8.00 2.06 -23.86
N ASN A 284 -8.75 1.29 -23.09
CA ASN A 284 -8.42 -0.07 -22.66
C ASN A 284 -7.12 -0.17 -21.84
N GLY A 285 -6.63 0.93 -21.27
CA GLY A 285 -5.42 0.92 -20.44
C GLY A 285 -5.50 -0.01 -19.23
N ILE A 286 -4.34 -0.37 -18.67
CA ILE A 286 -4.21 -1.04 -17.38
C ILE A 286 -3.58 -0.02 -16.43
N LEU A 287 -4.21 0.27 -15.30
CA LEU A 287 -3.69 1.19 -14.28
C LEU A 287 -3.31 0.41 -13.03
N LEU A 288 -2.03 0.35 -12.77
CA LEU A 288 -1.50 -0.22 -11.52
C LEU A 288 -1.68 0.77 -10.38
N THR A 289 -2.38 0.35 -9.34
CA THR A 289 -2.69 1.12 -8.14
C THR A 289 -2.15 0.43 -6.90
N ASN A 290 -2.21 1.08 -5.73
CA ASN A 290 -1.84 0.47 -4.46
C ASN A 290 -2.70 0.98 -3.32
N GLY A 291 -3.13 0.05 -2.45
CA GLY A 291 -3.95 0.39 -1.28
C GLY A 291 -5.38 0.80 -1.61
N ASP A 292 -6.12 1.09 -0.56
CA ASP A 292 -7.56 1.31 -0.62
C ASP A 292 -7.92 2.60 -1.36
N ASN A 293 -7.30 3.71 -0.96
CA ASN A 293 -7.64 5.05 -1.47
C ASN A 293 -7.26 5.27 -2.94
N ASP A 294 -6.30 4.50 -3.46
CA ASP A 294 -5.92 4.54 -4.88
C ASP A 294 -6.77 3.60 -5.75
N THR A 295 -7.46 2.63 -5.13
CA THR A 295 -8.17 1.56 -5.85
C THR A 295 -9.67 1.71 -5.77
N TYR A 296 -10.22 1.81 -4.57
CA TYR A 296 -11.67 1.76 -4.37
C TYR A 296 -12.45 2.94 -4.95
N PRO A 297 -12.00 4.20 -4.87
CA PRO A 297 -12.69 5.29 -5.54
C PRO A 297 -12.77 5.11 -7.06
N LEU A 298 -11.71 4.55 -7.67
CA LEU A 298 -11.67 4.29 -9.11
C LEU A 298 -12.69 3.19 -9.49
N LEU A 299 -12.70 2.09 -8.75
CA LEU A 299 -13.67 1.01 -8.96
C LEU A 299 -15.11 1.50 -8.74
N TYR A 300 -15.32 2.40 -7.76
CA TYR A 300 -16.64 2.97 -7.50
C TYR A 300 -17.16 3.78 -8.69
N VAL A 301 -16.37 4.71 -9.23
CA VAL A 301 -16.84 5.52 -10.38
C VAL A 301 -17.03 4.68 -11.64
N GLN A 302 -16.30 3.57 -11.79
CA GLN A 302 -16.52 2.59 -12.84
C GLN A 302 -17.83 1.82 -12.66
N ALA A 303 -18.07 1.29 -11.45
CA ALA A 303 -19.22 0.44 -11.16
C ALA A 303 -20.52 1.25 -11.06
N ALA A 304 -20.51 2.37 -10.30
CA ALA A 304 -21.69 3.18 -10.02
C ALA A 304 -22.10 4.12 -11.18
N TYR A 305 -21.11 4.70 -11.87
CA TYR A 305 -21.38 5.72 -12.89
C TYR A 305 -21.04 5.29 -14.32
N GLY A 306 -20.51 4.07 -14.52
CA GLY A 306 -20.12 3.59 -15.84
C GLY A 306 -18.94 4.35 -16.46
N TYR A 307 -18.19 5.13 -15.64
CA TYR A 307 -17.10 5.96 -16.14
C TYR A 307 -15.85 5.14 -16.39
N ARG A 308 -15.26 5.25 -17.60
CA ARG A 308 -14.02 4.57 -18.01
C ARG A 308 -13.94 3.09 -17.59
N GLN A 309 -15.03 2.36 -17.77
CA GLN A 309 -15.12 0.91 -17.53
C GLN A 309 -14.17 0.09 -18.42
N ASP A 310 -13.62 0.72 -19.47
CA ASP A 310 -12.61 0.15 -20.37
C ASP A 310 -11.22 0.04 -19.73
N VAL A 311 -10.94 0.83 -18.70
CA VAL A 311 -9.64 0.80 -17.99
C VAL A 311 -9.64 -0.30 -16.93
N ARG A 312 -8.62 -1.16 -16.95
CA ARG A 312 -8.43 -2.16 -15.90
C ARG A 312 -7.67 -1.54 -14.72
N VAL A 313 -8.33 -1.40 -13.59
CA VAL A 313 -7.67 -1.10 -12.31
C VAL A 313 -7.07 -2.37 -11.76
N ALA A 314 -5.77 -2.36 -11.47
CA ALA A 314 -5.03 -3.51 -10.95
C ALA A 314 -4.21 -3.11 -9.72
N ASN A 315 -4.65 -3.56 -8.53
CA ASN A 315 -3.98 -3.26 -7.26
C ASN A 315 -2.74 -4.15 -7.08
N THR A 316 -1.57 -3.52 -7.00
CA THR A 316 -0.27 -4.21 -6.89
C THR A 316 -0.13 -5.03 -5.62
N SER A 317 -0.74 -4.62 -4.51
CA SER A 317 -0.73 -5.39 -3.26
C SER A 317 -1.48 -6.71 -3.40
N LEU A 318 -2.53 -6.75 -4.23
CA LEU A 318 -3.35 -7.93 -4.46
C LEU A 318 -2.75 -8.87 -5.52
N LEU A 319 -1.74 -8.43 -6.29
CA LEU A 319 -1.02 -9.30 -7.25
C LEU A 319 -0.22 -10.43 -6.58
N ARG A 320 -0.27 -10.54 -5.26
CA ARG A 320 0.24 -11.71 -4.52
C ARG A 320 -0.78 -12.83 -4.41
N LEU A 321 -2.08 -12.52 -4.60
CA LEU A 321 -3.18 -13.47 -4.45
C LEU A 321 -3.50 -14.13 -5.79
N PRO A 322 -3.35 -15.47 -5.93
CA PRO A 322 -3.62 -16.18 -7.17
C PRO A 322 -5.02 -15.90 -7.74
N ARG A 323 -6.04 -15.89 -6.88
CA ARG A 323 -7.43 -15.59 -7.27
C ARG A 323 -7.59 -14.20 -7.87
N TYR A 324 -6.87 -13.19 -7.37
CA TYR A 324 -6.89 -11.85 -7.94
C TYR A 324 -6.16 -11.78 -9.29
N ILE A 325 -5.03 -12.49 -9.43
CA ILE A 325 -4.31 -12.60 -10.71
C ILE A 325 -5.21 -13.30 -11.75
N ASN A 326 -5.95 -14.33 -11.34
CA ASN A 326 -6.92 -15.00 -12.22
C ASN A 326 -8.06 -14.07 -12.64
N LEU A 327 -8.56 -13.19 -11.75
CA LEU A 327 -9.53 -12.16 -12.10
C LEU A 327 -9.04 -11.25 -13.22
N LEU A 328 -7.74 -10.92 -13.27
CA LEU A 328 -7.19 -10.07 -14.33
C LEU A 328 -7.27 -10.71 -15.71
N ARG A 329 -7.33 -12.06 -15.80
CA ARG A 329 -7.45 -12.81 -17.07
C ARG A 329 -8.86 -12.81 -17.64
N ASP A 330 -9.82 -12.28 -16.91
CA ASP A 330 -11.20 -12.19 -17.35
C ASP A 330 -11.55 -10.77 -17.76
N SER A 331 -12.59 -10.63 -18.56
CA SER A 331 -13.25 -9.33 -18.77
C SER A 331 -13.94 -8.91 -17.47
N VAL A 332 -13.79 -7.65 -17.09
CA VAL A 332 -14.50 -7.04 -15.95
C VAL A 332 -15.09 -5.72 -16.40
N LEU A 333 -16.36 -5.52 -16.15
CA LEU A 333 -17.12 -4.40 -16.70
C LEU A 333 -16.97 -4.37 -18.23
N LYS A 334 -16.34 -3.33 -18.79
CA LYS A 334 -16.03 -3.24 -20.23
C LYS A 334 -14.53 -3.37 -20.52
N SER A 335 -13.73 -3.65 -19.50
CA SER A 335 -12.29 -3.83 -19.66
C SER A 335 -11.98 -5.24 -20.17
N PRO A 336 -11.22 -5.38 -21.26
CA PRO A 336 -10.81 -6.69 -21.74
C PRO A 336 -9.86 -7.40 -20.77
N PRO A 337 -9.66 -8.73 -20.93
CA PRO A 337 -8.68 -9.49 -20.14
C PRO A 337 -7.28 -8.89 -20.20
N VAL A 338 -6.54 -8.98 -19.10
CA VAL A 338 -5.09 -8.70 -19.09
C VAL A 338 -4.36 -9.91 -19.66
N GLU A 339 -3.54 -9.70 -20.68
CA GLU A 339 -2.70 -10.76 -21.25
C GLU A 339 -1.54 -11.04 -20.31
N LEU A 340 -1.42 -12.28 -19.86
CA LEU A 340 -0.32 -12.79 -19.04
C LEU A 340 0.20 -14.09 -19.64
N SER A 341 1.51 -14.21 -19.83
CA SER A 341 2.15 -15.41 -20.36
C SER A 341 2.33 -16.51 -19.30
N LEU A 342 2.47 -16.11 -18.03
CA LEU A 342 2.63 -17.03 -16.90
C LEU A 342 1.30 -17.74 -16.62
N LYS A 343 1.30 -19.05 -16.62
CA LYS A 343 0.11 -19.86 -16.32
C LYS A 343 -0.20 -19.88 -14.82
N PRO A 344 -1.45 -20.20 -14.40
CA PRO A 344 -1.84 -20.27 -12.99
C PRO A 344 -0.92 -21.12 -12.11
N GLU A 345 -0.38 -22.23 -12.65
CA GLU A 345 0.54 -23.11 -11.91
C GLU A 345 1.82 -22.42 -11.46
N VAL A 346 2.22 -21.33 -12.14
CA VAL A 346 3.45 -20.58 -11.84
C VAL A 346 3.29 -19.72 -10.60
N TYR A 347 2.08 -19.23 -10.34
CA TYR A 347 1.81 -18.29 -9.26
C TYR A 347 0.79 -18.78 -8.22
N LYS A 348 0.58 -20.09 -8.09
CA LYS A 348 -0.22 -20.71 -7.02
C LYS A 348 0.21 -20.20 -5.64
N GLU A 349 -0.68 -20.36 -4.66
CA GLU A 349 -0.39 -20.09 -3.26
C GLU A 349 0.85 -20.87 -2.80
N GLY A 350 1.77 -20.20 -2.11
CA GLY A 350 3.04 -20.79 -1.69
C GLY A 350 4.06 -21.06 -2.81
N VAL A 351 3.72 -20.74 -4.07
CA VAL A 351 4.60 -20.94 -5.22
C VAL A 351 5.08 -19.59 -5.72
N ARG A 352 6.39 -19.37 -5.72
CA ARG A 352 7.02 -18.11 -6.15
C ARG A 352 6.46 -16.87 -5.45
N ASP A 353 6.11 -16.98 -4.17
CA ASP A 353 5.71 -15.83 -3.37
C ASP A 353 6.83 -14.79 -3.35
N PHE A 354 8.07 -15.25 -3.41
CA PHE A 354 9.25 -14.45 -3.75
C PHE A 354 10.26 -15.26 -4.57
N LEU A 355 11.10 -14.54 -5.32
CA LEU A 355 12.18 -15.09 -6.14
C LEU A 355 13.47 -14.38 -5.79
N PHE A 356 14.56 -15.13 -5.66
CA PHE A 356 15.88 -14.52 -5.56
C PHE A 356 16.30 -13.96 -6.91
N ALA A 357 16.81 -12.74 -6.91
CA ALA A 357 17.43 -12.15 -8.09
C ALA A 357 18.91 -12.56 -8.11
N LYS A 358 19.29 -13.34 -9.11
CA LYS A 358 20.68 -13.71 -9.30
C LYS A 358 21.42 -12.56 -9.99
N GLU A 359 22.40 -11.99 -9.31
CA GLU A 359 23.31 -11.05 -9.96
C GLU A 359 24.11 -11.80 -11.03
N VAL A 360 23.76 -11.58 -12.28
CA VAL A 360 24.50 -12.10 -13.44
C VAL A 360 24.82 -10.89 -14.32
N ASN A 361 26.06 -10.86 -14.81
CA ASN A 361 26.47 -9.81 -15.75
C ASN A 361 25.87 -9.95 -17.14
N GLU A 362 25.22 -11.07 -17.43
CA GLU A 362 24.58 -11.34 -18.71
C GLU A 362 23.19 -10.70 -18.78
N THR A 363 22.96 -10.00 -19.88
CA THR A 363 21.66 -9.42 -20.18
C THR A 363 20.76 -10.50 -20.80
N MET A 364 19.53 -10.61 -20.32
CA MET A 364 18.56 -11.59 -20.80
C MET A 364 17.27 -10.91 -21.27
N GLU A 365 16.69 -11.38 -22.35
CA GLU A 365 15.43 -10.87 -22.88
C GLU A 365 14.26 -11.25 -21.96
N LEU A 366 13.29 -10.32 -21.75
CA LEU A 366 12.21 -10.44 -20.76
C LEU A 366 11.36 -11.72 -20.95
N THR A 367 11.00 -12.06 -22.19
CA THR A 367 10.21 -13.27 -22.44
C THR A 367 11.00 -14.55 -22.13
N THR A 368 12.33 -14.50 -22.28
CA THR A 368 13.22 -15.60 -21.89
C THR A 368 13.32 -15.70 -20.37
N VAL A 369 13.39 -14.57 -19.66
CA VAL A 369 13.35 -14.53 -18.19
C VAL A 369 12.04 -15.14 -17.67
N LEU A 370 10.90 -14.75 -18.23
CA LEU A 370 9.58 -15.27 -17.84
C LEU A 370 9.45 -16.78 -18.10
N LYS A 371 9.97 -17.29 -19.24
CA LYS A 371 10.02 -18.72 -19.53
C LYS A 371 10.88 -19.47 -18.52
N ALA A 372 12.07 -18.95 -18.20
CA ALA A 372 12.95 -19.55 -17.22
C ALA A 372 12.33 -19.58 -15.82
N VAL A 373 11.65 -18.48 -15.42
CA VAL A 373 10.92 -18.45 -14.14
C VAL A 373 9.77 -19.46 -14.11
N ALA A 374 9.09 -19.66 -15.24
CA ALA A 374 8.00 -20.63 -15.34
C ALA A 374 8.48 -22.10 -15.25
N ASP A 375 9.75 -22.36 -15.59
CA ASP A 375 10.33 -23.70 -15.51
C ASP A 375 10.45 -24.15 -14.04
N THR A 376 9.90 -25.31 -13.72
CA THR A 376 9.97 -25.91 -12.38
C THR A 376 11.37 -26.38 -12.01
N ALA A 377 12.24 -26.62 -12.99
CA ALA A 377 13.64 -26.99 -12.80
C ALA A 377 14.52 -25.79 -12.44
N ASN A 378 14.04 -24.55 -12.66
CA ASN A 378 14.78 -23.33 -12.37
C ASN A 378 14.76 -23.00 -10.88
N THR A 379 15.50 -23.78 -10.11
CA THR A 379 15.58 -23.67 -8.65
C THR A 379 17.02 -23.58 -8.17
N VAL A 380 17.19 -22.99 -7.01
CA VAL A 380 18.46 -22.94 -6.27
C VAL A 380 18.26 -23.55 -4.88
N LYS A 381 19.24 -24.29 -4.41
CA LYS A 381 19.27 -24.76 -3.02
C LYS A 381 20.08 -23.79 -2.17
N SER A 382 19.53 -23.43 -1.00
CA SER A 382 20.29 -22.68 -0.01
C SER A 382 21.32 -23.59 0.69
N ALA A 383 22.22 -22.97 1.45
CA ALA A 383 23.17 -23.70 2.31
C ALA A 383 22.44 -24.55 3.37
N GLU A 384 21.22 -24.13 3.78
CA GLU A 384 20.37 -24.83 4.74
C GLU A 384 19.48 -25.92 4.09
N GLY A 385 19.63 -26.15 2.77
CA GLY A 385 18.94 -27.21 2.03
C GLY A 385 17.54 -26.85 1.48
N TYR A 386 17.06 -25.62 1.68
CA TYR A 386 15.79 -25.17 1.11
C TYR A 386 15.91 -24.93 -0.39
N THR A 387 14.88 -25.31 -1.12
CA THR A 387 14.78 -25.08 -2.57
C THR A 387 13.92 -23.84 -2.85
N SER A 388 14.44 -22.91 -3.61
CA SER A 388 13.72 -21.70 -4.03
C SER A 388 13.84 -21.46 -5.52
N TYR A 389 12.82 -20.82 -6.09
CA TYR A 389 12.88 -20.32 -7.46
C TYR A 389 13.73 -19.05 -7.52
N TYR A 390 14.31 -18.78 -8.66
CA TYR A 390 15.12 -17.57 -8.84
C TYR A 390 14.87 -16.87 -10.18
N LEU A 391 15.14 -15.59 -10.21
CA LEU A 391 15.17 -14.78 -11.42
C LEU A 391 16.56 -14.94 -12.06
N PRO A 392 16.65 -15.40 -13.32
CA PRO A 392 17.95 -15.79 -13.91
C PRO A 392 18.85 -14.59 -14.22
N SER A 393 18.32 -13.39 -14.38
CA SER A 393 19.06 -12.14 -14.59
C SER A 393 18.34 -10.94 -14.02
N THR A 394 19.10 -9.98 -13.50
CA THR A 394 18.62 -8.64 -13.09
C THR A 394 18.75 -7.60 -14.20
N ARG A 395 19.48 -7.91 -15.27
CA ARG A 395 19.65 -7.07 -16.46
C ARG A 395 18.77 -7.63 -17.58
N ILE A 396 17.63 -6.98 -17.79
CA ILE A 396 16.59 -7.50 -18.67
C ILE A 396 16.45 -6.56 -19.87
N THR A 397 16.49 -7.11 -21.07
CA THR A 397 16.15 -6.38 -22.30
C THR A 397 14.71 -6.65 -22.70
N ILE A 398 14.12 -5.68 -23.38
CA ILE A 398 12.81 -5.80 -23.98
C ILE A 398 12.96 -5.60 -25.47
N THR A 399 12.57 -6.61 -26.23
CA THR A 399 12.53 -6.52 -27.69
C THR A 399 11.31 -5.68 -28.08
N THR A 400 11.57 -4.56 -28.75
CA THR A 400 10.52 -3.71 -29.30
C THR A 400 10.21 -4.10 -30.73
N ASN A 401 9.11 -3.58 -31.29
CA ASN A 401 8.78 -3.73 -32.71
C ASN A 401 9.83 -3.11 -33.64
N ASN A 402 10.78 -2.37 -33.12
CA ASN A 402 11.94 -1.86 -33.83
C ASN A 402 13.21 -2.64 -33.40
N PRO A 403 13.70 -3.57 -34.22
CA PRO A 403 14.84 -4.44 -33.85
C PRO A 403 16.16 -3.68 -33.62
N LYS A 404 16.24 -2.39 -33.98
CA LYS A 404 17.41 -1.54 -33.74
C LYS A 404 17.42 -0.93 -32.33
N HIS A 405 16.35 -1.11 -31.55
CA HIS A 405 16.22 -0.52 -30.22
C HIS A 405 15.83 -1.59 -29.20
N GLN A 406 16.64 -1.69 -28.15
CA GLN A 406 16.36 -2.49 -26.99
C GLN A 406 16.23 -1.56 -25.79
N ASP A 407 15.12 -1.67 -25.07
CA ASP A 407 14.96 -1.03 -23.79
C ASP A 407 15.46 -1.96 -22.67
N PHE A 408 15.85 -1.39 -21.55
CA PHE A 408 16.47 -2.12 -20.46
C PHE A 408 15.72 -1.89 -19.15
N ILE A 409 15.54 -2.99 -18.42
CA ILE A 409 15.19 -2.99 -17.00
C ILE A 409 16.43 -3.40 -16.23
N ASN A 410 16.78 -2.65 -15.20
CA ASN A 410 17.88 -2.98 -14.31
C ASN A 410 17.34 -3.10 -12.89
N LEU A 411 17.05 -4.32 -12.47
CA LEU A 411 16.54 -4.61 -11.15
C LEU A 411 17.66 -4.46 -10.12
N LYS A 412 17.46 -3.54 -9.18
CA LYS A 412 18.45 -3.25 -8.12
C LYS A 412 18.21 -4.05 -6.84
N ARG A 413 17.15 -4.85 -6.82
CA ARG A 413 16.72 -5.64 -5.66
C ARG A 413 17.31 -7.05 -5.73
N SER A 414 17.67 -7.60 -4.57
CA SER A 414 18.18 -8.97 -4.44
C SER A 414 17.07 -10.03 -4.48
N TYR A 415 15.81 -9.60 -4.41
CA TYR A 415 14.64 -10.47 -4.51
C TYR A 415 13.46 -9.72 -5.11
N LEU A 416 12.51 -10.46 -5.65
CA LEU A 416 11.24 -10.00 -6.20
C LEU A 416 10.10 -10.75 -5.51
N TYR A 417 8.99 -10.07 -5.32
CA TYR A 417 7.74 -10.70 -4.91
C TYR A 417 6.97 -11.23 -6.13
N LYS A 418 6.02 -12.11 -5.88
CA LYS A 418 5.05 -12.57 -6.91
C LYS A 418 4.41 -11.38 -7.64
N SER A 419 4.05 -10.32 -6.92
CA SER A 419 3.51 -9.10 -7.53
C SER A 419 4.45 -8.48 -8.57
N ASP A 420 5.76 -8.43 -8.29
CA ASP A 420 6.75 -7.89 -9.23
C ASP A 420 6.86 -8.76 -10.48
N LEU A 421 6.79 -10.08 -10.29
CA LEU A 421 6.79 -11.03 -11.41
C LEU A 421 5.59 -10.84 -12.34
N ILE A 422 4.40 -10.61 -11.77
CA ILE A 422 3.19 -10.34 -12.57
C ILE A 422 3.29 -8.98 -13.26
N VAL A 423 3.86 -7.95 -12.62
CA VAL A 423 4.14 -6.65 -13.27
C VAL A 423 5.12 -6.81 -14.44
N LEU A 424 6.17 -7.60 -14.30
CA LEU A 424 7.09 -7.92 -15.41
C LEU A 424 6.38 -8.59 -16.57
N ASP A 425 5.45 -9.52 -16.28
CA ASP A 425 4.64 -10.17 -17.32
C ASP A 425 3.70 -9.17 -18.02
N MET A 426 3.07 -8.25 -17.28
CA MET A 426 2.28 -7.16 -17.87
C MET A 426 3.14 -6.23 -18.73
N ILE A 427 4.37 -5.90 -18.30
CA ILE A 427 5.31 -5.09 -19.07
C ILE A 427 5.63 -5.79 -20.40
N ALA A 428 5.85 -7.10 -20.41
CA ALA A 428 6.12 -7.86 -21.63
C ALA A 428 5.00 -7.73 -22.68
N HIS A 429 3.77 -7.45 -22.26
CA HIS A 429 2.59 -7.32 -23.12
C HIS A 429 2.12 -5.87 -23.34
N SER A 430 2.78 -4.89 -22.70
CA SER A 430 2.34 -3.47 -22.70
C SER A 430 2.40 -2.78 -24.07
N GLN A 431 3.11 -3.33 -25.06
CA GLN A 431 3.06 -2.84 -26.44
C GLN A 431 1.69 -3.03 -27.12
N LYS A 432 0.93 -4.03 -26.69
CA LYS A 432 -0.41 -4.32 -27.22
C LYS A 432 -1.50 -3.54 -26.47
N ARG A 433 -1.26 -3.27 -25.19
CA ARG A 433 -2.22 -2.63 -24.30
C ARG A 433 -1.49 -1.68 -23.35
N PRO A 434 -1.84 -0.37 -23.31
CA PRO A 434 -1.15 0.61 -22.48
C PRO A 434 -1.16 0.21 -21.00
N LEU A 435 0.01 0.22 -20.37
CA LEU A 435 0.21 -0.06 -18.95
C LEU A 435 0.68 1.20 -18.24
N TYR A 436 0.03 1.52 -17.13
CA TYR A 436 0.29 2.71 -16.34
C TYR A 436 0.60 2.35 -14.88
N PHE A 437 1.50 3.11 -14.27
CA PHE A 437 1.72 3.13 -12.83
C PHE A 437 1.15 4.44 -12.27
N ILE A 438 0.24 4.39 -11.32
CA ILE A 438 -0.28 5.59 -10.66
C ILE A 438 0.84 6.32 -9.91
N THR A 439 0.83 7.67 -9.90
CA THR A 439 1.93 8.45 -9.30
C THR A 439 2.02 8.38 -7.78
N THR A 440 1.00 7.86 -7.12
CA THR A 440 0.96 7.63 -5.68
C THR A 440 1.63 6.33 -5.24
N LEU A 441 2.04 5.47 -6.17
CA LEU A 441 2.82 4.27 -5.85
C LEU A 441 4.14 4.64 -5.18
N ALA A 442 4.56 3.82 -4.23
CA ALA A 442 5.87 3.95 -3.62
C ALA A 442 6.96 3.83 -4.69
N PRO A 443 7.99 4.71 -4.68
CA PRO A 443 9.02 4.76 -5.71
C PRO A 443 9.68 3.42 -6.01
N GLU A 444 9.92 2.59 -5.00
CA GLU A 444 10.50 1.25 -5.13
C GLU A 444 9.69 0.30 -6.00
N THR A 445 8.41 0.60 -6.24
CA THR A 445 7.55 -0.22 -7.11
C THR A 445 7.86 0.00 -8.59
N TYR A 446 8.33 1.18 -8.99
CA TYR A 446 8.50 1.54 -10.40
C TYR A 446 9.90 2.04 -10.78
N THR A 447 10.78 2.36 -9.83
CA THR A 447 12.11 2.94 -10.13
C THR A 447 13.01 2.04 -10.98
N ASP A 448 12.84 0.73 -10.88
CA ASP A 448 13.56 -0.22 -11.73
C ASP A 448 13.16 -0.12 -13.22
N TYR A 449 12.04 0.54 -13.52
CA TYR A 449 11.44 0.70 -14.85
C TYR A 449 11.56 2.14 -15.39
N ASN A 450 12.28 3.05 -14.72
CA ASN A 450 12.34 4.49 -15.05
C ASN A 450 12.65 4.77 -16.52
N THR A 451 13.50 3.96 -17.15
CA THR A 451 13.87 4.09 -18.56
C THR A 451 12.70 3.86 -19.51
N LEU A 452 11.68 3.11 -19.07
CA LEU A 452 10.49 2.77 -19.82
C LEU A 452 9.33 3.73 -19.55
N LEU A 453 9.43 4.62 -18.54
CA LEU A 453 8.29 5.40 -18.07
C LEU A 453 8.24 6.78 -18.71
N THR A 454 7.02 7.22 -19.01
CA THR A 454 6.69 8.58 -19.40
C THR A 454 5.63 9.14 -18.45
N ASP A 455 5.90 10.30 -17.85
CA ASP A 455 4.98 10.97 -16.94
C ASP A 455 3.84 11.64 -17.74
N GLU A 456 2.61 11.20 -17.53
CA GLU A 456 1.39 11.80 -18.09
C GLU A 456 0.59 12.60 -17.03
N GLY A 457 1.27 12.98 -15.96
CA GLY A 457 0.77 13.84 -14.89
C GLY A 457 0.32 13.07 -13.66
N LEU A 458 -0.72 12.25 -13.76
CA LEU A 458 -1.24 11.45 -12.62
C LEU A 458 -0.89 9.97 -12.73
N ALA A 459 -0.30 9.55 -13.84
CA ALA A 459 0.21 8.19 -14.03
C ALA A 459 1.45 8.19 -14.93
N TYR A 460 2.30 7.19 -14.75
CA TYR A 460 3.45 6.92 -15.59
C TYR A 460 3.09 5.83 -16.62
N LEU A 461 3.08 6.19 -17.90
CA LEU A 461 2.86 5.25 -19.00
C LEU A 461 4.14 4.44 -19.27
N VAL A 462 4.04 3.13 -19.37
CA VAL A 462 5.09 2.28 -19.94
C VAL A 462 5.16 2.52 -21.43
N LYS A 463 6.19 3.25 -21.86
CA LYS A 463 6.40 3.63 -23.25
C LYS A 463 7.84 3.32 -23.64
N TYR A 464 7.98 2.44 -24.61
CA TYR A 464 9.26 2.09 -25.17
C TYR A 464 9.83 3.26 -25.96
N ASN A 465 10.93 3.85 -25.44
CA ASN A 465 11.53 5.01 -26.07
C ASN A 465 12.95 4.69 -26.56
N PRO A 466 13.14 4.66 -27.89
CA PRO A 466 14.44 4.31 -28.48
C PRO A 466 15.59 5.31 -28.20
N ALA A 467 15.28 6.47 -27.66
CA ALA A 467 16.27 7.52 -27.35
C ALA A 467 16.58 7.65 -25.85
N SER A 468 16.05 6.78 -25.00
CA SER A 468 16.17 6.94 -23.55
C SER A 468 17.51 6.41 -23.04
N THR A 469 18.52 7.27 -23.03
CA THR A 469 19.68 7.13 -22.13
C THR A 469 19.40 7.73 -20.74
N ARG A 470 18.15 8.04 -20.43
CA ARG A 470 17.75 8.86 -19.29
C ARG A 470 17.52 8.01 -18.04
N GLU A 471 18.21 8.34 -16.97
CA GLU A 471 17.91 7.87 -15.62
C GLU A 471 16.60 8.46 -15.03
N LEU A 472 16.03 9.47 -15.67
CA LEU A 472 14.85 10.19 -15.20
C LEU A 472 13.65 9.96 -16.12
N ILE A 473 12.47 9.84 -15.50
CA ILE A 473 11.19 9.73 -16.19
C ILE A 473 10.94 11.00 -17.01
N GLY A 474 10.75 10.86 -18.32
CA GLY A 474 10.36 11.96 -19.20
C GLY A 474 8.88 12.31 -19.04
N MET A 475 8.47 13.53 -19.42
CA MET A 475 7.06 13.96 -19.33
C MET A 475 6.44 14.19 -20.71
N ASP A 476 5.22 13.66 -20.93
CA ASP A 476 4.35 14.09 -22.03
C ASP A 476 3.65 15.39 -21.65
N ARG A 477 4.30 16.51 -21.97
CA ARG A 477 3.80 17.85 -21.62
C ARG A 477 2.49 18.20 -22.29
N ALA A 478 2.31 17.83 -23.56
CA ALA A 478 1.13 18.19 -24.33
C ALA A 478 -0.12 17.50 -23.76
N SER A 479 -0.06 16.19 -23.56
CA SER A 479 -1.16 15.42 -22.96
C SER A 479 -1.45 15.87 -21.53
N THR A 480 -0.40 16.04 -20.71
CA THR A 480 -0.55 16.44 -19.30
C THR A 480 -1.14 17.85 -19.19
N TYR A 481 -0.65 18.81 -19.98
CA TYR A 481 -1.19 20.18 -19.99
C TYR A 481 -2.67 20.17 -20.38
N ASN A 482 -3.02 19.49 -21.47
CA ASN A 482 -4.41 19.43 -21.93
C ASN A 482 -5.33 18.79 -20.89
N ASN A 483 -4.87 17.74 -20.21
CA ASN A 483 -5.63 17.11 -19.14
C ASN A 483 -5.82 18.04 -17.95
N PHE A 484 -4.75 18.67 -17.44
CA PHE A 484 -4.77 19.47 -16.22
C PHE A 484 -5.50 20.80 -16.38
N ILE A 485 -5.34 21.44 -17.54
CA ILE A 485 -5.89 22.78 -17.76
C ILE A 485 -7.29 22.72 -18.39
N ASN A 486 -7.56 21.76 -19.27
CA ASN A 486 -8.76 21.79 -20.10
C ASN A 486 -9.79 20.68 -19.78
N LYS A 487 -9.35 19.50 -19.30
CA LYS A 487 -10.23 18.35 -19.19
C LYS A 487 -10.58 17.93 -17.76
N PHE A 488 -9.62 18.00 -16.85
CA PHE A 488 -9.80 17.49 -15.51
C PHE A 488 -10.66 18.39 -14.65
N GLU A 489 -11.45 17.77 -13.78
CA GLU A 489 -12.22 18.45 -12.75
C GLU A 489 -11.46 18.45 -11.43
N TRP A 490 -11.44 19.60 -10.77
CA TRP A 490 -10.75 19.83 -9.51
C TRP A 490 -11.75 20.25 -8.44
N LYS A 491 -12.71 19.33 -8.13
CA LYS A 491 -13.76 19.58 -7.13
C LYS A 491 -13.33 19.07 -5.75
N GLY A 492 -13.97 19.58 -4.70
CA GLY A 492 -13.70 19.16 -3.33
C GLY A 492 -12.41 19.70 -2.72
N LEU A 493 -11.68 20.57 -3.46
CA LEU A 493 -10.46 21.21 -2.99
C LEU A 493 -10.72 22.46 -2.12
N ASP A 494 -11.97 22.84 -1.94
CA ASP A 494 -12.42 23.99 -1.14
C ASP A 494 -12.54 23.70 0.37
N LYS A 495 -12.39 22.45 0.75
CA LYS A 495 -12.47 22.01 2.15
C LYS A 495 -11.06 21.87 2.73
N LYS A 496 -10.86 22.41 3.93
CA LYS A 496 -9.67 22.11 4.73
C LYS A 496 -9.70 20.61 5.03
N THR A 497 -8.82 19.87 4.37
CA THR A 497 -8.87 18.41 4.35
C THR A 497 -8.28 17.84 5.64
N ALA A 498 -8.89 16.77 6.14
CA ALA A 498 -8.33 15.93 7.19
C ALA A 498 -7.06 15.18 6.67
N PRO A 499 -6.18 14.63 7.54
CA PRO A 499 -4.87 14.09 7.16
C PRO A 499 -4.84 13.09 5.99
N GLY A 500 -5.89 12.31 5.76
CA GLY A 500 -5.92 11.34 4.67
C GLY A 500 -6.01 11.97 3.26
N PRO A 501 -6.92 12.90 3.02
CA PRO A 501 -7.02 13.67 1.77
C PRO A 501 -5.79 14.51 1.44
N ASP A 502 -4.98 14.92 2.42
CA ASP A 502 -3.76 15.70 2.18
C ASP A 502 -2.79 15.02 1.21
N LEU A 503 -2.72 13.68 1.24
CA LEU A 503 -1.90 12.91 0.30
C LEU A 503 -2.40 13.06 -1.15
N ILE A 504 -3.71 13.05 -1.38
CA ILE A 504 -4.31 13.23 -2.70
C ILE A 504 -4.05 14.65 -3.20
N VAL A 505 -4.36 15.65 -2.37
CA VAL A 505 -4.20 17.07 -2.70
C VAL A 505 -2.72 17.41 -2.90
N GLY A 506 -1.85 16.86 -2.05
CA GLY A 506 -0.39 16.99 -2.17
C GLY A 506 0.13 16.39 -3.47
N ASN A 507 -0.35 15.22 -3.87
CA ASN A 507 0.03 14.58 -5.13
C ASN A 507 -0.42 15.41 -6.34
N PHE A 508 -1.63 15.97 -6.31
CA PHE A 508 -2.09 16.89 -7.35
C PHE A 508 -1.18 18.11 -7.47
N ARG A 509 -0.91 18.81 -6.34
CA ARG A 509 0.02 19.96 -6.33
C ARG A 509 1.37 19.58 -6.90
N PHE A 510 1.92 18.44 -6.51
CA PHE A 510 3.21 17.98 -6.99
C PHE A 510 3.22 17.65 -8.50
N ALA A 511 2.11 17.11 -9.02
CA ALA A 511 1.96 16.86 -10.46
C ALA A 511 1.98 18.18 -11.28
N PHE A 512 1.30 19.23 -10.79
CA PHE A 512 1.38 20.57 -11.40
C PHE A 512 2.81 21.14 -11.35
N ILE A 513 3.52 20.95 -10.24
CA ILE A 513 4.94 21.37 -10.10
C ILE A 513 5.80 20.67 -11.16
N ARG A 514 5.67 19.36 -11.31
CA ARG A 514 6.43 18.61 -12.33
C ARG A 514 6.16 19.12 -13.72
N LEU A 515 4.89 19.36 -14.07
CA LEU A 515 4.51 19.91 -15.37
C LEU A 515 5.10 21.30 -15.61
N ALA A 516 4.97 22.22 -14.66
CA ALA A 516 5.52 23.57 -14.77
C ALA A 516 7.05 23.55 -14.97
N ARG A 517 7.77 22.74 -14.19
CA ARG A 517 9.21 22.55 -14.33
C ARG A 517 9.62 21.96 -15.67
N SER A 518 8.83 21.03 -16.20
CA SER A 518 9.08 20.43 -17.51
C SER A 518 9.00 21.47 -18.64
N PHE A 519 8.07 22.41 -18.57
CA PHE A 519 8.00 23.54 -19.52
C PHE A 519 9.17 24.51 -19.35
N LEU A 520 9.54 24.86 -18.11
CA LEU A 520 10.69 25.74 -17.85
C LEU A 520 12.01 25.15 -18.41
N SER A 521 12.21 23.85 -18.28
CA SER A 521 13.43 23.19 -18.75
C SER A 521 13.65 23.27 -20.26
N THR A 522 12.59 23.63 -21.03
CA THR A 522 12.62 23.82 -22.47
C THR A 522 12.39 25.26 -22.92
N GLY A 523 12.33 26.21 -21.96
CA GLY A 523 12.15 27.63 -22.23
C GLY A 523 10.70 28.06 -22.52
N GLU A 524 9.71 27.17 -22.33
CA GLU A 524 8.28 27.43 -22.56
C GLU A 524 7.66 28.15 -21.34
N THR A 525 8.14 29.36 -21.05
CA THR A 525 7.82 30.13 -19.82
C THR A 525 6.32 30.49 -19.72
N ASP A 526 5.65 30.77 -20.84
CA ASP A 526 4.24 31.12 -20.84
C ASP A 526 3.38 29.93 -20.41
N SER A 527 3.60 28.75 -20.97
CA SER A 527 2.92 27.51 -20.58
C SER A 527 3.18 27.17 -19.11
N ALA A 528 4.43 27.30 -18.68
CA ALA A 528 4.80 27.09 -17.27
C ALA A 528 4.05 28.05 -16.34
N THR A 529 3.89 29.32 -16.75
CA THR A 529 3.18 30.32 -15.96
C THR A 529 1.69 30.01 -15.84
N VAL A 530 1.04 29.56 -16.91
CA VAL A 530 -0.38 29.13 -16.86
C VAL A 530 -0.55 27.97 -15.87
N VAL A 531 0.29 26.96 -15.95
CA VAL A 531 0.26 25.79 -15.05
C VAL A 531 0.49 26.20 -13.60
N PHE A 532 1.47 27.05 -13.36
CA PHE A 532 1.80 27.55 -12.03
C PHE A 532 0.64 28.36 -11.41
N ASN A 533 0.07 29.31 -12.17
CA ASN A 533 -1.04 30.12 -11.69
C ASN A 533 -2.26 29.25 -11.37
N LYS A 534 -2.56 28.25 -12.22
CA LYS A 534 -3.64 27.30 -11.98
C LYS A 534 -3.41 26.51 -10.70
N SER A 535 -2.18 26.04 -10.48
CA SER A 535 -1.81 25.31 -9.27
C SER A 535 -1.95 26.18 -8.01
N GLN A 536 -1.52 27.43 -8.05
CA GLN A 536 -1.69 28.35 -6.91
C GLN A 536 -3.17 28.65 -6.62
N GLN A 537 -4.00 28.73 -7.65
CA GLN A 537 -5.44 28.90 -7.50
C GLN A 537 -6.10 27.68 -6.84
N LEU A 538 -5.68 26.46 -7.20
CA LEU A 538 -6.27 25.23 -6.71
C LEU A 538 -5.76 24.83 -5.32
N PHE A 539 -4.51 25.14 -4.99
CA PHE A 539 -3.83 24.70 -3.77
C PHE A 539 -3.25 25.88 -2.97
N PRO A 540 -4.05 26.88 -2.59
CA PRO A 540 -3.58 27.94 -1.69
C PRO A 540 -3.26 27.33 -0.30
N GLU A 541 -2.55 28.09 0.53
CA GLU A 541 -2.10 27.65 1.87
C GLU A 541 -3.25 27.19 2.79
N GLU A 542 -4.42 27.78 2.61
CA GLU A 542 -5.64 27.47 3.38
C GLU A 542 -6.20 26.08 3.04
N ILE A 543 -5.96 25.60 1.83
CA ILE A 543 -6.36 24.26 1.36
C ILE A 543 -5.29 23.22 1.70
N LEU A 544 -4.04 23.52 1.40
CA LEU A 544 -2.93 22.62 1.63
C LEU A 544 -1.74 23.41 2.21
N ALA A 545 -1.37 23.12 3.44
CA ALA A 545 -0.24 23.75 4.11
C ALA A 545 1.02 23.71 3.24
N TYR A 546 1.79 24.80 3.30
CA TYR A 546 3.05 24.86 2.57
C TYR A 546 4.08 23.97 3.27
N ASP A 547 4.65 23.05 2.51
CA ASP A 547 5.70 22.11 2.91
C ASP A 547 7.02 22.40 2.17
N ALA A 548 8.04 21.59 2.40
CA ALA A 548 9.34 21.73 1.75
C ALA A 548 9.26 21.69 0.21
N GLY A 549 8.24 21.08 -0.37
CA GLY A 549 7.99 21.06 -1.82
C GLY A 549 7.71 22.45 -2.41
N MET A 550 7.34 23.43 -1.58
CA MET A 550 7.17 24.81 -2.01
C MET A 550 8.49 25.49 -2.43
N TYR A 551 9.63 24.85 -2.20
CA TYR A 551 10.89 25.26 -2.83
C TYR A 551 10.74 25.43 -4.34
N TYR A 552 10.06 24.53 -5.01
CA TYR A 552 9.88 24.57 -6.47
C TYR A 552 9.02 25.74 -6.92
N TYR A 553 8.08 26.21 -6.08
CA TYR A 553 7.32 27.43 -6.33
C TYR A 553 8.18 28.67 -6.13
N THR A 554 9.05 28.65 -5.13
CA THR A 554 10.04 29.70 -4.92
C THR A 554 10.99 29.77 -6.11
N GLU A 555 11.57 28.65 -6.52
CA GLU A 555 12.43 28.53 -7.71
C GLU A 555 11.74 29.08 -8.96
N PHE A 556 10.48 28.67 -9.20
CA PHE A 556 9.69 29.17 -10.34
C PHE A 556 9.54 30.69 -10.32
N ALA A 557 9.22 31.27 -9.18
CA ALA A 557 9.06 32.72 -9.05
C ALA A 557 10.37 33.47 -9.40
N TYR A 558 11.52 32.93 -8.98
CA TYR A 558 12.83 33.50 -9.36
C TYR A 558 13.12 33.34 -10.85
N MET A 559 12.86 32.19 -11.43
CA MET A 559 13.06 31.92 -12.88
C MET A 559 12.15 32.80 -13.77
N THR A 560 10.99 33.22 -13.27
CA THR A 560 10.04 34.09 -13.97
C THR A 560 10.17 35.58 -13.58
N ASN A 561 11.32 35.95 -13.01
CA ASN A 561 11.65 37.32 -12.60
C ASN A 561 10.62 37.95 -11.60
N LYS A 562 10.15 37.15 -10.66
CA LYS A 562 9.23 37.55 -9.58
C LYS A 562 9.82 37.25 -8.18
N PRO A 563 11.04 37.77 -7.85
CA PRO A 563 11.78 37.36 -6.65
C PRO A 563 11.00 37.66 -5.35
N GLN A 564 10.21 38.74 -5.30
CA GLN A 564 9.42 39.08 -4.13
C GLN A 564 8.33 38.02 -3.83
N VAL A 565 7.70 37.46 -4.87
CA VAL A 565 6.75 36.35 -4.72
C VAL A 565 7.47 35.11 -4.17
N GLY A 566 8.63 34.80 -4.72
CA GLY A 566 9.44 33.67 -4.25
C GLY A 566 9.84 33.82 -2.77
N LEU A 567 10.31 34.97 -2.37
CA LEU A 567 10.67 35.23 -0.98
C LEU A 567 9.46 35.16 -0.03
N ALA A 568 8.30 35.66 -0.46
CA ALA A 568 7.07 35.55 0.33
C ALA A 568 6.65 34.09 0.54
N ILE A 569 6.76 33.25 -0.50
CA ILE A 569 6.51 31.80 -0.40
C ILE A 569 7.51 31.17 0.58
N ALA A 570 8.80 31.48 0.46
CA ALA A 570 9.83 30.93 1.33
C ALA A 570 9.60 31.27 2.82
N ARG A 571 9.21 32.50 3.11
CA ARG A 571 8.89 32.98 4.47
C ARG A 571 7.67 32.25 5.06
N LYS A 572 6.65 31.98 4.27
CA LYS A 572 5.46 31.24 4.70
C LYS A 572 5.74 29.75 4.89
N THR A 573 6.59 29.18 4.06
CA THR A 573 6.89 27.74 4.07
C THR A 573 7.74 27.30 5.26
N LEU A 574 8.78 28.08 5.59
CA LEU A 574 9.80 27.67 6.56
C LEU A 574 9.25 27.34 7.96
N PRO A 575 8.27 28.06 8.53
CA PRO A 575 7.68 27.73 9.84
C PRO A 575 6.96 26.39 9.88
N ASN A 576 6.47 25.91 8.73
CA ASN A 576 5.69 24.66 8.62
C ASN A 576 6.60 23.41 8.52
N ILE A 577 7.90 23.58 8.25
CA ILE A 577 8.83 22.48 8.11
C ILE A 577 9.32 22.05 9.50
N THR A 578 8.75 20.99 10.04
CA THR A 578 9.09 20.46 11.37
C THR A 578 10.23 19.43 11.35
N SER A 579 10.43 18.73 10.23
CA SER A 579 11.49 17.75 10.05
C SER A 579 12.87 18.44 9.93
N PRO A 580 13.86 18.14 10.80
CA PRO A 580 15.20 18.73 10.71
C PRO A 580 15.89 18.44 9.37
N THR A 581 15.68 17.25 8.82
CA THR A 581 16.27 16.82 7.54
C THR A 581 15.66 17.59 6.38
N GLU A 582 14.33 17.74 6.34
CA GLU A 582 13.64 18.52 5.31
C GLU A 582 13.97 20.00 5.41
N ARG A 583 14.05 20.54 6.63
CA ARG A 583 14.43 21.93 6.89
C ARG A 583 15.87 22.21 6.37
N LYS A 584 16.80 21.30 6.65
CA LYS A 584 18.18 21.43 6.15
C LYS A 584 18.21 21.41 4.63
N TRP A 585 17.50 20.47 4.00
CA TRP A 585 17.39 20.40 2.54
C TRP A 585 16.80 21.70 1.97
N TYR A 586 15.71 22.17 2.54
CA TYR A 586 15.00 23.38 2.08
C TYR A 586 15.90 24.60 2.14
N LEU A 587 16.57 24.85 3.26
CA LEU A 587 17.50 25.99 3.43
C LEU A 587 18.70 25.89 2.49
N SER A 588 19.29 24.70 2.33
CA SER A 588 20.39 24.50 1.38
C SER A 588 19.96 24.77 -0.07
N SER A 589 18.75 24.38 -0.44
CA SER A 589 18.19 24.63 -1.76
C SER A 589 17.91 26.13 -1.98
N LEU A 590 17.38 26.84 -0.97
CA LEU A 590 17.20 28.29 -1.03
C LEU A 590 18.54 29.05 -1.10
N SER A 591 19.58 28.58 -0.39
CA SER A 591 20.92 29.14 -0.48
C SER A 591 21.46 29.06 -1.90
N TRP A 592 21.37 27.87 -2.50
CA TRP A 592 21.76 27.67 -3.89
C TRP A 592 21.00 28.57 -4.85
N LEU A 593 19.68 28.70 -4.67
CA LEU A 593 18.83 29.58 -5.48
C LEU A 593 19.22 31.06 -5.34
N ALA A 594 19.55 31.49 -4.12
CA ALA A 594 19.98 32.85 -3.81
C ALA A 594 21.34 33.20 -4.46
N GLU A 595 22.28 32.26 -4.44
CA GLU A 595 23.58 32.39 -5.09
C GLU A 595 23.44 32.44 -6.61
N THR A 596 22.70 31.51 -7.19
CA THR A 596 22.49 31.40 -8.64
C THR A 596 21.84 32.66 -9.22
N ASN A 597 20.92 33.28 -8.49
CA ASN A 597 20.22 34.50 -8.91
C ASN A 597 20.86 35.79 -8.38
N ASN A 598 21.97 35.69 -7.67
CA ASN A 598 22.65 36.82 -7.02
C ASN A 598 21.69 37.70 -6.19
N ASN A 599 20.78 37.07 -5.43
CA ASN A 599 19.73 37.75 -4.67
C ASN A 599 20.08 37.91 -3.19
N GLU A 600 20.47 39.14 -2.81
CA GLU A 600 20.94 39.45 -1.45
C GLU A 600 19.85 39.32 -0.39
N GLU A 601 18.58 39.58 -0.75
CA GLU A 601 17.46 39.51 0.20
C GLU A 601 17.16 38.04 0.58
N LEU A 602 17.22 37.11 -0.39
CA LEU A 602 17.07 35.69 -0.12
C LEU A 602 18.29 35.12 0.65
N LYS A 603 19.51 35.59 0.34
CA LYS A 603 20.71 35.25 1.12
C LYS A 603 20.57 35.67 2.58
N ALA A 604 20.11 36.90 2.82
CA ALA A 604 19.89 37.42 4.16
C ALA A 604 18.83 36.59 4.92
N PHE A 605 17.73 36.24 4.26
CA PHE A 605 16.68 35.41 4.83
C PHE A 605 17.20 34.03 5.24
N VAL A 606 17.93 33.33 4.37
CA VAL A 606 18.52 32.01 4.67
C VAL A 606 19.49 32.10 5.86
N LYS A 607 20.39 33.10 5.85
CA LYS A 607 21.37 33.30 6.92
C LYS A 607 20.70 33.59 8.28
N GLN A 608 19.58 34.34 8.28
CA GLN A 608 18.79 34.57 9.49
C GLN A 608 18.11 33.29 9.99
N ALA A 609 17.55 32.48 9.07
CA ALA A 609 16.87 31.23 9.38
C ALA A 609 17.82 30.13 9.93
N GLU A 610 19.07 30.13 9.52
CA GLU A 610 20.12 29.26 10.05
C GLU A 610 20.60 29.65 11.45
N LYS A 611 20.55 30.94 11.80
CA LYS A 611 20.95 31.47 13.12
C LYS A 611 19.87 31.27 14.19
N GLY A 612 18.61 31.13 13.79
CA GLY A 612 17.45 30.97 14.69
C GLY A 612 17.25 29.53 15.18
N ARG A 613 18.32 28.76 15.32
CA ARG A 613 18.34 27.41 15.92
C ARG A 613 18.48 27.45 17.39
#